data_12c79ebe870b448bd777abe20c19abbd
#
_entry.id   12c79ebe870b448bd777abe20c19abbd
#
_cell.length_a   1.000
_cell.length_b   1.000
_cell.length_c   1.000
_cell.angle_alpha   90.00
_cell.angle_beta   90.00
_cell.angle_gamma   90.00
#
_symmetry.space_group_name_H-M   'P 1'
#
loop_
_entity.id
_entity.type
_entity.pdbx_description
1 polymer ?
#
loop_
_entity_poly.entity_id
_entity_poly.type
_entity_poly.pdbx_seq_one_letter_code
_entity_poly.pdbx_strand_id
1 'polypeptide(L)'
;PGQGAPGGQRPAGAGRQPDTNAVVQMGDAGSRTIKLANIYAICDVDHEYAGHIIKGYPKAKLYTDWREMLDKEKSIDAVVIGTPDHNHAPIAAAFMRAKKHVYLEKPMAKTIVECRKLAQLAAETGVVTQMGNQGHATEGTRKTVEWIQSGVIGLVREVQLSTNRPMGFWPQGDMKRPAGVTPPKQLNYDVWLGPAPNKPYNPDTLHFYWRGLWDYGTGA
;
A
#
# COMPACT_ATOMS: atom_id res chain seq x y z
N PRO A 1 36.32 -4.72 9.58
CA PRO A 1 35.33 -5.20 10.49
C PRO A 1 34.42 -4.06 10.87
N GLY A 2 33.32 -3.91 10.13
CA GLY A 2 32.30 -2.90 10.38
C GLY A 2 31.07 -3.60 10.93
N GLN A 3 30.72 -3.28 12.15
CA GLN A 3 29.51 -3.77 12.81
C GLN A 3 28.27 -3.21 12.10
N GLY A 4 27.38 -4.10 11.67
CA GLY A 4 26.08 -3.74 11.15
C GLY A 4 25.23 -3.06 12.21
N ALA A 5 24.65 -1.92 11.89
CA ALA A 5 23.72 -1.23 12.76
C ALA A 5 22.46 -2.09 12.95
N PRO A 6 21.97 -2.26 14.20
CA PRO A 6 20.73 -2.99 14.45
C PRO A 6 19.54 -2.23 13.88
N GLY A 7 18.66 -2.94 13.19
CA GLY A 7 17.40 -2.39 12.68
C GLY A 7 16.58 -1.81 13.83
N GLY A 8 16.49 -0.49 13.89
CA GLY A 8 15.73 0.23 14.89
C GLY A 8 14.24 -0.08 14.74
N GLN A 9 13.69 -0.89 15.62
CA GLN A 9 12.26 -0.90 15.92
C GLN A 9 11.90 0.51 16.39
N ARG A 10 11.00 1.18 15.69
CA ARG A 10 10.42 2.43 16.17
C ARG A 10 9.70 2.13 17.48
N PRO A 11 9.97 2.88 18.57
CA PRO A 11 9.26 2.68 19.81
C PRO A 11 7.78 2.90 19.60
N ALA A 12 6.96 1.98 20.10
CA ALA A 12 5.52 2.12 20.18
C ALA A 12 5.22 3.40 20.98
N GLY A 13 4.71 4.42 20.31
CA GLY A 13 4.34 5.68 20.95
C GLY A 13 3.26 5.42 21.99
N ALA A 14 3.49 5.88 23.21
CA ALA A 14 2.59 5.76 24.33
C ALA A 14 1.20 6.33 24.01
N GLY A 15 0.20 5.48 24.08
CA GLY A 15 -1.17 5.62 24.43
C GLY A 15 -1.88 6.98 24.25
N ARG A 16 -2.27 7.33 23.02
CA ARG A 16 -3.54 8.01 22.82
C ARG A 16 -4.45 7.04 22.08
N GLN A 17 -5.56 6.65 22.71
CA GLN A 17 -6.59 5.89 22.02
C GLN A 17 -7.05 6.70 20.79
N PRO A 18 -7.02 6.12 19.58
CA PRO A 18 -7.55 6.81 18.42
C PRO A 18 -9.04 7.00 18.62
N ASP A 19 -9.49 8.23 18.39
CA ASP A 19 -10.91 8.57 18.33
C ASP A 19 -11.54 7.70 17.21
N THR A 20 -12.56 6.92 17.55
CA THR A 20 -13.17 5.89 16.71
C THR A 20 -13.89 6.41 15.45
N ASN A 21 -13.77 7.71 15.17
CA ASN A 21 -14.40 8.38 14.05
C ASN A 21 -13.36 9.21 13.31
N ALA A 22 -12.56 8.64 12.53
CA ALA A 22 -11.62 9.26 11.65
C ALA A 22 -10.17 8.91 11.89
N VAL A 23 -9.41 8.71 10.88
CA VAL A 23 -8.13 9.41 10.73
C VAL A 23 -7.45 8.99 9.44
N VAL A 24 -7.21 9.92 8.57
CA VAL A 24 -6.06 9.85 7.69
C VAL A 24 -4.97 10.71 8.33
N GLN A 25 -3.96 10.11 8.94
CA GLN A 25 -2.74 10.83 9.28
C GLN A 25 -1.90 10.97 8.02
N MET A 26 -1.76 12.18 7.53
CA MET A 26 -0.67 12.51 6.62
C MET A 26 0.46 13.07 7.48
N GLY A 27 1.53 12.25 7.65
CA GLY A 27 2.61 12.56 8.57
C GLY A 27 3.56 13.63 8.06
N ASP A 28 3.85 14.56 8.94
CA ASP A 28 5.16 15.11 9.27
C ASP A 28 5.03 15.75 10.66
N ALA A 29 6.14 15.98 11.35
CA ALA A 29 6.16 16.54 12.70
C ALA A 29 5.37 17.86 12.75
N GLY A 30 4.17 17.84 13.33
CA GLY A 30 3.23 18.98 13.36
C GLY A 30 1.86 18.68 12.76
N SER A 31 1.64 17.48 12.20
CA SER A 31 0.37 17.07 11.61
C SER A 31 -0.76 17.12 12.65
N ARG A 32 -1.76 17.95 12.37
CA ARG A 32 -3.03 17.94 13.11
C ARG A 32 -3.84 16.73 12.66
N THR A 33 -4.36 15.95 13.60
CA THR A 33 -5.37 14.94 13.32
C THR A 33 -6.64 15.65 12.84
N ILE A 34 -7.01 15.46 11.58
CA ILE A 34 -8.24 16.00 11.01
C ILE A 34 -9.22 14.84 10.84
N LYS A 35 -10.45 15.01 11.31
CA LYS A 35 -11.54 14.07 11.04
C LYS A 35 -11.99 14.23 9.60
N LEU A 36 -11.42 13.45 8.68
CA LEU A 36 -11.74 13.51 7.26
C LEU A 36 -12.69 12.41 6.82
N ALA A 37 -12.71 11.27 7.54
CA ALA A 37 -13.46 10.10 7.15
C ALA A 37 -13.85 9.26 8.38
N ASN A 38 -14.85 8.42 8.21
CA ASN A 38 -15.21 7.37 9.15
C ASN A 38 -14.63 6.03 8.66
N ILE A 39 -13.82 5.36 9.46
CA ILE A 39 -13.32 4.02 9.15
C ILE A 39 -14.43 3.02 9.42
N TYR A 40 -15.18 2.73 8.38
CA TYR A 40 -16.40 1.95 8.43
C TYR A 40 -16.15 0.43 8.39
N ALA A 41 -15.18 0.00 7.57
CA ALA A 41 -14.79 -1.39 7.44
C ALA A 41 -13.28 -1.53 7.22
N ILE A 42 -12.72 -2.63 7.67
CA ILE A 42 -11.32 -3.02 7.46
C ILE A 42 -11.33 -4.40 6.80
N CYS A 43 -10.55 -4.55 5.74
CA CYS A 43 -10.33 -5.82 5.09
C CYS A 43 -8.83 -6.14 5.08
N ASP A 44 -8.45 -7.25 5.69
CA ASP A 44 -7.09 -7.77 5.66
C ASP A 44 -7.12 -9.29 5.65
N VAL A 45 -6.24 -9.90 4.88
CA VAL A 45 -6.14 -11.36 4.76
C VAL A 45 -5.56 -12.03 6.01
N ASP A 46 -4.95 -11.24 6.91
CA ASP A 46 -4.35 -11.69 8.17
C ASP A 46 -4.71 -10.73 9.31
N HIS A 47 -5.76 -11.06 10.05
CA HIS A 47 -6.23 -10.23 11.16
C HIS A 47 -5.29 -10.22 12.37
N GLU A 48 -4.38 -11.20 12.51
CA GLU A 48 -3.37 -11.15 13.56
C GLU A 48 -2.30 -10.13 13.21
N TYR A 49 -1.82 -10.13 11.97
CA TYR A 49 -0.87 -9.15 11.46
C TYR A 49 -1.45 -7.73 11.50
N ALA A 50 -2.69 -7.56 11.04
CA ALA A 50 -3.42 -6.28 11.06
C ALA A 50 -3.95 -5.88 12.46
N GLY A 51 -3.72 -6.71 13.47
CA GLY A 51 -4.34 -6.54 14.80
C GLY A 51 -4.09 -5.20 15.47
N HIS A 52 -2.96 -4.56 15.21
CA HIS A 52 -2.66 -3.22 15.72
C HIS A 52 -3.56 -2.13 15.12
N ILE A 53 -3.92 -2.26 13.83
CA ILE A 53 -4.88 -1.35 13.18
C ILE A 53 -6.30 -1.67 13.62
N ILE A 54 -6.69 -2.95 13.64
CA ILE A 54 -8.03 -3.39 14.04
C ILE A 54 -8.38 -2.89 15.45
N LYS A 55 -7.44 -2.99 16.39
CA LYS A 55 -7.61 -2.46 17.76
C LYS A 55 -7.85 -0.94 17.80
N GLY A 56 -7.31 -0.22 16.83
CA GLY A 56 -7.51 1.22 16.70
C GLY A 56 -8.93 1.61 16.26
N TYR A 57 -9.67 0.68 15.62
CA TYR A 57 -10.99 0.93 15.06
C TYR A 57 -12.00 -0.15 15.47
N PRO A 58 -12.32 -0.28 16.76
CA PRO A 58 -13.13 -1.40 17.30
C PRO A 58 -14.57 -1.45 16.80
N LYS A 59 -15.05 -0.39 16.16
CA LYS A 59 -16.39 -0.33 15.55
C LYS A 59 -16.39 -0.67 14.06
N ALA A 60 -15.23 -0.80 13.44
CA ALA A 60 -15.13 -1.15 12.03
C ALA A 60 -15.56 -2.62 11.82
N LYS A 61 -16.29 -2.87 10.75
CA LYS A 61 -16.62 -4.22 10.32
C LYS A 61 -15.38 -4.89 9.75
N LEU A 62 -15.15 -6.17 10.04
CA LEU A 62 -13.96 -6.90 9.65
C LEU A 62 -14.24 -7.90 8.55
N TYR A 63 -13.38 -7.92 7.54
CA TYR A 63 -13.43 -8.83 6.40
C TYR A 63 -12.04 -9.40 6.12
N THR A 64 -11.97 -10.63 5.63
CA THR A 64 -10.75 -11.24 5.10
C THR A 64 -10.73 -11.28 3.58
N ASP A 65 -11.87 -11.05 2.95
CA ASP A 65 -12.05 -11.00 1.51
C ASP A 65 -12.70 -9.68 1.10
N TRP A 66 -12.00 -8.88 0.30
CA TRP A 66 -12.49 -7.59 -0.20
C TRP A 66 -13.72 -7.72 -1.09
N ARG A 67 -13.93 -8.88 -1.73
CA ARG A 67 -15.10 -9.15 -2.58
C ARG A 67 -16.36 -9.22 -1.72
N GLU A 68 -16.25 -9.90 -0.58
CA GLU A 68 -17.31 -9.99 0.40
C GLU A 68 -17.64 -8.61 1.00
N MET A 69 -16.60 -7.82 1.33
CA MET A 69 -16.79 -6.46 1.83
C MET A 69 -17.50 -5.58 0.79
N LEU A 70 -17.09 -5.62 -0.48
CA LEU A 70 -17.72 -4.86 -1.55
C LEU A 70 -19.18 -5.26 -1.77
N ASP A 71 -19.45 -6.57 -1.66
CA ASP A 71 -20.83 -7.08 -1.85
C ASP A 71 -21.74 -6.69 -0.69
N LYS A 72 -21.29 -6.81 0.53
CA LYS A 72 -22.11 -6.56 1.74
C LYS A 72 -22.23 -5.08 2.10
N GLU A 73 -21.20 -4.27 1.86
CA GLU A 73 -21.11 -2.90 2.37
C GLU A 73 -21.38 -1.84 1.30
N LYS A 74 -22.65 -1.71 0.94
CA LYS A 74 -23.07 -0.75 -0.11
C LYS A 74 -22.88 0.72 0.28
N SER A 75 -22.83 1.02 1.58
CA SER A 75 -22.68 2.37 2.14
C SER A 75 -21.25 2.90 2.16
N ILE A 76 -20.25 2.11 1.74
CA ILE A 76 -18.88 2.61 1.57
C ILE A 76 -18.88 3.68 0.48
N ASP A 77 -18.33 4.87 0.77
CA ASP A 77 -18.16 5.95 -0.20
C ASP A 77 -16.82 5.85 -0.92
N ALA A 78 -15.77 5.52 -0.18
CA ALA A 78 -14.40 5.46 -0.67
C ALA A 78 -13.64 4.29 -0.06
N VAL A 79 -12.60 3.83 -0.75
CA VAL A 79 -11.71 2.78 -0.28
C VAL A 79 -10.25 3.24 -0.34
N VAL A 80 -9.49 2.89 0.70
CA VAL A 80 -8.02 2.98 0.71
C VAL A 80 -7.46 1.58 0.46
N ILE A 81 -6.65 1.42 -0.58
CA ILE A 81 -6.08 0.13 -0.99
C ILE A 81 -4.56 0.18 -0.78
N GLY A 82 -4.05 -0.63 0.15
CA GLY A 82 -2.63 -0.75 0.47
C GLY A 82 -2.16 -2.21 0.46
N THR A 83 -2.76 -3.04 -0.39
CA THR A 83 -2.40 -4.45 -0.59
C THR A 83 -1.07 -4.60 -1.32
N PRO A 84 -0.54 -5.81 -1.54
CA PRO A 84 0.56 -6.02 -2.47
C PRO A 84 0.22 -5.59 -3.91
N ASP A 85 1.26 -5.17 -4.67
CA ASP A 85 1.12 -4.53 -5.99
C ASP A 85 0.24 -5.30 -6.98
N HIS A 86 0.32 -6.64 -6.97
CA HIS A 86 -0.46 -7.50 -7.88
C HIS A 86 -1.98 -7.48 -7.61
N ASN A 87 -2.39 -7.06 -6.42
CA ASN A 87 -3.79 -6.95 -6.03
C ASN A 87 -4.35 -5.54 -6.23
N HIS A 88 -3.51 -4.53 -6.49
CA HIS A 88 -3.94 -3.14 -6.63
C HIS A 88 -5.01 -2.96 -7.72
N ALA A 89 -4.68 -3.37 -8.95
CA ALA A 89 -5.58 -3.13 -10.09
C ALA A 89 -6.91 -3.87 -9.99
N PRO A 90 -6.99 -5.18 -9.69
CA PRO A 90 -8.27 -5.89 -9.62
C PRO A 90 -9.17 -5.32 -8.53
N ILE A 91 -8.63 -5.00 -7.35
CA ILE A 91 -9.40 -4.42 -6.25
C ILE A 91 -9.90 -3.02 -6.66
N ALA A 92 -9.00 -2.13 -7.09
CA ALA A 92 -9.36 -0.78 -7.50
C ALA A 92 -10.42 -0.80 -8.60
N ALA A 93 -10.26 -1.62 -9.63
CA ALA A 93 -11.23 -1.73 -10.73
C ALA A 93 -12.62 -2.18 -10.25
N ALA A 94 -12.69 -3.11 -9.29
CA ALA A 94 -13.96 -3.56 -8.74
C ALA A 94 -14.69 -2.44 -7.98
N PHE A 95 -13.97 -1.72 -7.11
CA PHE A 95 -14.54 -0.61 -6.37
C PHE A 95 -14.95 0.56 -7.30
N MET A 96 -14.13 0.89 -8.30
CA MET A 96 -14.47 1.93 -9.29
C MET A 96 -15.73 1.58 -10.08
N ARG A 97 -15.90 0.32 -10.53
CA ARG A 97 -17.15 -0.14 -11.19
C ARG A 97 -18.36 -0.04 -10.27
N ALA A 98 -18.16 -0.25 -8.97
CA ALA A 98 -19.21 -0.06 -7.96
C ALA A 98 -19.41 1.43 -7.58
N LYS A 99 -18.80 2.38 -8.33
CA LYS A 99 -18.91 3.82 -8.11
C LYS A 99 -18.35 4.29 -6.76
N LYS A 100 -17.34 3.59 -6.23
CA LYS A 100 -16.65 3.99 -5.01
C LYS A 100 -15.38 4.76 -5.36
N HIS A 101 -15.08 5.84 -4.61
CA HIS A 101 -13.83 6.58 -4.75
C HIS A 101 -12.65 5.73 -4.27
N VAL A 102 -11.46 5.96 -4.84
CA VAL A 102 -10.31 5.10 -4.58
C VAL A 102 -9.06 5.91 -4.26
N TYR A 103 -8.49 5.68 -3.09
CA TYR A 103 -7.11 6.01 -2.79
C TYR A 103 -6.28 4.72 -2.89
N LEU A 104 -5.32 4.70 -3.80
CA LEU A 104 -4.55 3.51 -4.13
C LEU A 104 -3.08 3.74 -3.85
N GLU A 105 -2.47 2.93 -2.98
CA GLU A 105 -1.04 3.05 -2.70
C GLU A 105 -0.18 2.82 -3.96
N LYS A 106 1.04 3.36 -3.90
CA LYS A 106 2.03 3.17 -4.97
C LYS A 106 2.62 1.75 -4.92
N PRO A 107 2.98 1.18 -6.09
CA PRO A 107 2.69 1.65 -7.46
C PRO A 107 1.21 1.49 -7.79
N MET A 108 0.71 2.27 -8.73
CA MET A 108 -0.72 2.25 -9.10
C MET A 108 -1.19 0.84 -9.50
N ALA A 109 -0.35 0.10 -10.21
CA ALA A 109 -0.59 -1.29 -10.55
C ALA A 109 0.72 -2.00 -10.89
N LYS A 110 0.68 -3.31 -11.03
CA LYS A 110 1.86 -4.12 -11.36
C LYS A 110 2.29 -3.99 -12.82
N THR A 111 1.34 -3.75 -13.73
CA THR A 111 1.60 -3.68 -15.17
C THR A 111 1.11 -2.37 -15.79
N ILE A 112 1.73 -1.97 -16.92
CA ILE A 112 1.30 -0.78 -17.68
C ILE A 112 -0.13 -0.94 -18.21
N VAL A 113 -0.51 -2.15 -18.61
CA VAL A 113 -1.88 -2.44 -19.10
C VAL A 113 -2.91 -2.19 -18.01
N GLU A 114 -2.64 -2.64 -16.79
CA GLU A 114 -3.49 -2.39 -15.63
C GLU A 114 -3.60 -0.90 -15.32
N CYS A 115 -2.49 -0.16 -15.35
CA CYS A 115 -2.50 1.29 -15.15
C CYS A 115 -3.40 2.01 -16.19
N ARG A 116 -3.27 1.66 -17.46
CA ARG A 116 -4.12 2.20 -18.53
C ARG A 116 -5.59 1.87 -18.33
N LYS A 117 -5.87 0.63 -17.86
CA LYS A 117 -7.24 0.20 -17.61
C LYS A 117 -7.86 0.93 -16.43
N LEU A 118 -7.11 1.20 -15.36
CA LEU A 118 -7.60 2.02 -14.24
C LEU A 118 -7.87 3.45 -14.67
N ALA A 119 -7.01 4.07 -15.49
CA ALA A 119 -7.23 5.40 -16.04
C ALA A 119 -8.50 5.47 -16.89
N GLN A 120 -8.73 4.46 -17.74
CA GLN A 120 -9.96 4.33 -18.51
C GLN A 120 -11.20 4.23 -17.61
N LEU A 121 -11.15 3.33 -16.59
CA LEU A 121 -12.25 3.16 -15.64
C LEU A 121 -12.54 4.44 -14.85
N ALA A 122 -11.52 5.20 -14.45
CA ALA A 122 -11.73 6.48 -13.78
C ALA A 122 -12.55 7.45 -14.65
N ALA A 123 -12.22 7.55 -15.94
CA ALA A 123 -12.97 8.37 -16.90
C ALA A 123 -14.40 7.84 -17.11
N GLU A 124 -14.57 6.54 -17.29
CA GLU A 124 -15.89 5.90 -17.52
C GLU A 124 -16.82 6.00 -16.31
N THR A 125 -16.27 5.88 -15.10
CA THR A 125 -17.07 5.83 -13.86
C THR A 125 -17.26 7.20 -13.23
N GLY A 126 -16.38 8.17 -13.51
CA GLY A 126 -16.39 9.49 -12.91
C GLY A 126 -16.03 9.51 -11.42
N VAL A 127 -15.48 8.43 -10.89
CA VAL A 127 -15.03 8.37 -9.49
C VAL A 127 -13.75 9.17 -9.29
N VAL A 128 -13.57 9.73 -8.11
CA VAL A 128 -12.32 10.40 -7.72
C VAL A 128 -11.28 9.34 -7.37
N THR A 129 -10.09 9.51 -7.91
CA THR A 129 -8.97 8.60 -7.67
C THR A 129 -7.72 9.36 -7.25
N GLN A 130 -6.94 8.79 -6.35
CA GLN A 130 -5.66 9.34 -5.92
C GLN A 130 -4.66 8.20 -5.72
N MET A 131 -3.45 8.35 -6.27
CA MET A 131 -2.35 7.43 -5.98
C MET A 131 -1.57 7.90 -4.74
N GLY A 132 -1.16 6.97 -3.90
CA GLY A 132 -0.40 7.20 -2.69
C GLY A 132 1.08 7.51 -2.95
N ASN A 133 1.36 8.67 -3.49
CA ASN A 133 2.72 9.17 -3.75
C ASN A 133 3.02 10.43 -2.93
N GLN A 134 2.72 10.40 -1.65
CA GLN A 134 2.79 11.51 -0.71
C GLN A 134 4.15 12.22 -0.67
N GLY A 135 5.24 11.55 -1.03
CA GLY A 135 6.55 12.17 -1.17
C GLY A 135 6.57 13.37 -2.12
N HIS A 136 5.75 13.33 -3.19
CA HIS A 136 5.58 14.47 -4.11
C HIS A 136 4.88 15.68 -3.48
N ALA A 137 4.14 15.48 -2.40
CA ALA A 137 3.40 16.54 -1.74
C ALA A 137 4.22 17.25 -0.65
N THR A 138 5.45 16.83 -0.40
CA THR A 138 6.30 17.43 0.63
C THR A 138 6.75 18.85 0.25
N GLU A 139 6.93 19.68 1.26
CA GLU A 139 7.44 21.05 1.06
C GLU A 139 8.82 21.06 0.41
N GLY A 140 9.70 20.11 0.79
CA GLY A 140 11.03 19.97 0.19
C GLY A 140 10.98 19.72 -1.32
N THR A 141 10.09 18.82 -1.79
CA THR A 141 9.91 18.57 -3.22
C THR A 141 9.42 19.81 -3.96
N ARG A 142 8.42 20.53 -3.41
CA ARG A 142 7.91 21.77 -4.00
C ARG A 142 8.98 22.82 -4.12
N LYS A 143 9.74 23.09 -3.05
CA LYS A 143 10.87 24.03 -3.07
C LYS A 143 11.96 23.65 -4.07
N THR A 144 12.27 22.37 -4.18
CA THR A 144 13.23 21.88 -5.17
C THR A 144 12.77 22.21 -6.59
N VAL A 145 11.50 21.96 -6.90
CA VAL A 145 10.92 22.30 -8.21
C VAL A 145 10.97 23.81 -8.46
N GLU A 146 10.56 24.62 -7.48
CA GLU A 146 10.61 26.09 -7.58
C GLU A 146 12.02 26.61 -7.85
N TRP A 147 13.03 26.10 -7.15
CA TRP A 147 14.43 26.52 -7.32
C TRP A 147 14.98 26.13 -8.70
N ILE A 148 14.66 24.92 -9.17
CA ILE A 148 15.09 24.49 -10.51
C ILE A 148 14.41 25.35 -11.59
N GLN A 149 13.10 25.54 -11.50
CA GLN A 149 12.33 26.29 -12.50
C GLN A 149 12.66 27.80 -12.48
N SER A 150 12.95 28.37 -11.33
CA SER A 150 13.37 29.78 -11.23
C SER A 150 14.82 30.04 -11.64
N GLY A 151 15.58 28.99 -11.94
CA GLY A 151 16.96 29.11 -12.37
C GLY A 151 17.98 29.42 -11.26
N VAL A 152 17.61 29.29 -9.99
CA VAL A 152 18.51 29.59 -8.84
C VAL A 152 19.78 28.77 -8.89
N ILE A 153 19.72 27.52 -9.36
CA ILE A 153 20.89 26.64 -9.53
C ILE A 153 21.51 26.72 -10.93
N GLY A 154 21.03 27.62 -11.79
CA GLY A 154 21.44 27.72 -13.18
C GLY A 154 20.88 26.59 -14.07
N LEU A 155 21.47 26.41 -15.24
CA LEU A 155 21.08 25.34 -16.15
C LEU A 155 21.49 23.96 -15.57
N VAL A 156 20.52 23.07 -15.40
CA VAL A 156 20.79 21.69 -14.98
C VAL A 156 21.51 20.96 -16.12
N ARG A 157 22.73 20.52 -15.85
CA ARG A 157 23.58 19.79 -16.82
C ARG A 157 23.75 18.33 -16.49
N GLU A 158 23.66 17.98 -15.23
CA GLU A 158 23.84 16.61 -14.74
C GLU A 158 22.86 16.32 -13.60
N VAL A 159 22.33 15.11 -13.57
CA VAL A 159 21.48 14.61 -12.48
C VAL A 159 22.07 13.29 -12.00
N GLN A 160 22.43 13.23 -10.72
CA GLN A 160 22.89 11.99 -10.08
C GLN A 160 21.74 11.42 -9.25
N LEU A 161 21.34 10.19 -9.57
CA LEU A 161 20.31 9.44 -8.86
C LEU A 161 20.93 8.30 -8.07
N SER A 162 20.56 8.18 -6.80
CA SER A 162 20.96 7.07 -5.96
C SER A 162 19.78 6.46 -5.23
N THR A 163 19.88 5.19 -4.89
CA THR A 163 18.92 4.50 -4.04
C THR A 163 19.62 3.84 -2.86
N ASN A 164 18.98 3.85 -1.70
CA ASN A 164 19.43 3.16 -0.51
C ASN A 164 18.94 1.70 -0.43
N ARG A 165 18.41 1.16 -1.51
CA ARG A 165 17.88 -0.22 -1.60
C ARG A 165 18.79 -1.09 -2.48
N PRO A 166 19.99 -1.45 -1.99
CA PRO A 166 20.91 -2.28 -2.73
C PRO A 166 20.34 -3.68 -2.95
N MET A 167 20.92 -4.40 -3.89
CA MET A 167 20.66 -5.83 -4.04
C MET A 167 20.86 -6.54 -2.69
N GLY A 168 19.87 -7.37 -2.30
CA GLY A 168 19.86 -8.04 -1.00
C GLY A 168 19.00 -7.38 0.09
N PHE A 169 18.46 -6.17 -0.16
CA PHE A 169 17.48 -5.57 0.76
C PHE A 169 16.20 -6.41 0.84
N TRP A 170 15.78 -6.96 -0.30
CA TRP A 170 14.80 -8.02 -0.43
C TRP A 170 15.14 -8.91 -1.63
N PRO A 171 14.64 -10.15 -1.69
CA PRO A 171 14.85 -11.02 -2.83
C PRO A 171 14.39 -10.36 -4.12
N GLN A 172 15.20 -10.48 -5.17
CA GLN A 172 14.88 -10.01 -6.50
C GLN A 172 14.69 -11.22 -7.43
N GLY A 173 13.65 -11.16 -8.28
CA GLY A 173 13.39 -12.20 -9.26
C GLY A 173 12.56 -13.36 -8.72
N ASP A 174 13.10 -14.56 -8.76
CA ASP A 174 12.43 -15.78 -8.31
C ASP A 174 13.13 -16.39 -7.10
N MET A 175 12.34 -16.99 -6.21
CA MET A 175 12.83 -17.64 -5.00
C MET A 175 12.58 -19.15 -5.04
N LYS A 176 13.52 -19.92 -4.50
CA LYS A 176 13.24 -21.33 -4.15
C LYS A 176 12.15 -21.35 -3.09
N ARG A 177 11.12 -22.16 -3.32
CA ARG A 177 10.01 -22.32 -2.40
C ARG A 177 10.13 -23.65 -1.70
N PRO A 178 10.13 -23.69 -0.35
CA PRO A 178 10.13 -24.95 0.36
C PRO A 178 8.85 -25.74 0.03
N ALA A 179 8.99 -27.02 -0.23
CA ALA A 179 7.85 -27.90 -0.46
C ALA A 179 7.11 -28.16 0.87
N GLY A 180 5.79 -28.26 0.80
CA GLY A 180 4.96 -28.73 1.90
C GLY A 180 4.74 -27.75 3.06
N VAL A 181 5.10 -26.47 2.91
CA VAL A 181 4.79 -25.46 3.90
C VAL A 181 3.32 -25.02 3.76
N THR A 182 2.59 -25.17 4.87
CA THR A 182 1.17 -24.78 4.93
C THR A 182 1.07 -23.33 5.41
N PRO A 183 0.22 -22.49 4.81
CA PRO A 183 -0.05 -21.16 5.32
C PRO A 183 -0.57 -21.19 6.76
N PRO A 184 -0.25 -20.21 7.60
CA PRO A 184 -0.85 -20.06 8.92
C PRO A 184 -2.37 -20.02 8.84
N LYS A 185 -3.08 -20.56 9.84
CA LYS A 185 -4.55 -20.68 9.82
C LYS A 185 -5.27 -19.32 9.74
N GLN A 186 -4.68 -18.28 10.29
CA GLN A 186 -5.22 -16.92 10.29
C GLN A 186 -5.05 -16.20 8.94
N LEU A 187 -4.16 -16.70 8.06
CA LEU A 187 -3.88 -16.09 6.77
C LEU A 187 -4.80 -16.68 5.70
N ASN A 188 -5.61 -15.85 5.07
CA ASN A 188 -6.33 -16.22 3.84
C ASN A 188 -5.39 -16.10 2.63
N TYR A 189 -4.59 -17.16 2.42
CA TYR A 189 -3.54 -17.14 1.39
C TYR A 189 -4.10 -17.11 -0.03
N ASP A 190 -5.27 -17.69 -0.28
CA ASP A 190 -5.93 -17.65 -1.59
C ASP A 190 -6.31 -16.22 -1.99
N VAL A 191 -6.91 -15.46 -1.08
CA VAL A 191 -7.23 -14.05 -1.30
C VAL A 191 -5.97 -13.20 -1.43
N TRP A 192 -4.91 -13.53 -0.67
CA TRP A 192 -3.63 -12.87 -0.81
C TRP A 192 -3.01 -13.09 -2.19
N LEU A 193 -3.04 -14.31 -2.72
CA LEU A 193 -2.57 -14.63 -4.07
C LEU A 193 -3.34 -13.85 -5.15
N GLY A 194 -4.66 -13.73 -5.01
CA GLY A 194 -5.49 -13.03 -5.97
C GLY A 194 -5.22 -13.47 -7.43
N PRO A 195 -4.84 -12.55 -8.34
CA PRO A 195 -4.55 -12.88 -9.74
C PRO A 195 -3.15 -13.47 -9.98
N ALA A 196 -2.31 -13.55 -8.96
CA ALA A 196 -0.95 -14.09 -9.12
C ALA A 196 -0.98 -15.60 -9.37
N PRO A 197 0.08 -16.18 -9.95
CA PRO A 197 0.18 -17.62 -10.13
C PRO A 197 0.00 -18.38 -8.82
N ASN A 198 -0.76 -19.47 -8.84
CA ASN A 198 -0.92 -20.34 -7.67
C ASN A 198 0.40 -21.06 -7.37
N LYS A 199 1.18 -20.47 -6.48
CA LYS A 199 2.46 -21.01 -6.00
C LYS A 199 2.34 -21.40 -4.53
N PRO A 200 3.08 -22.42 -4.06
CA PRO A 200 3.11 -22.81 -2.66
C PRO A 200 3.46 -21.63 -1.74
N TYR A 201 2.87 -21.60 -0.57
CA TYR A 201 3.19 -20.63 0.45
C TYR A 201 4.68 -20.69 0.82
N ASN A 202 5.27 -19.51 0.98
CA ASN A 202 6.63 -19.36 1.49
C ASN A 202 6.62 -18.29 2.59
N PRO A 203 6.98 -18.65 3.84
CA PRO A 203 7.00 -17.73 4.97
C PRO A 203 7.95 -16.54 4.76
N ASP A 204 9.03 -16.73 3.97
CA ASP A 204 9.97 -15.65 3.64
C ASP A 204 9.39 -14.62 2.66
N THR A 205 8.24 -14.89 2.07
CA THR A 205 7.58 -13.96 1.11
C THR A 205 6.70 -12.96 1.83
N LEU A 206 5.91 -13.40 2.79
CA LEU A 206 4.96 -12.58 3.54
C LEU A 206 5.60 -12.12 4.88
N HIS A 207 5.34 -10.93 5.36
CA HIS A 207 4.41 -9.93 4.76
C HIS A 207 5.17 -8.82 4.00
N PHE A 208 6.49 -8.90 3.88
CA PHE A 208 7.31 -7.81 3.36
C PHE A 208 8.07 -8.13 2.07
N TYR A 209 8.67 -9.31 1.95
CA TYR A 209 9.65 -9.63 0.89
C TYR A 209 9.04 -9.93 -0.48
N TRP A 210 7.73 -10.02 -0.60
CA TRP A 210 7.02 -10.18 -1.88
C TRP A 210 7.37 -9.08 -2.90
N ARG A 211 7.83 -7.93 -2.45
CA ARG A 211 8.11 -6.74 -3.28
C ARG A 211 9.14 -7.00 -4.38
N GLY A 212 10.14 -7.82 -4.11
CA GLY A 212 11.19 -8.16 -5.06
C GLY A 212 10.85 -9.33 -6.00
N LEU A 213 9.69 -9.96 -5.85
CA LEU A 213 9.31 -11.13 -6.62
C LEU A 213 8.40 -10.77 -7.80
N TRP A 214 8.76 -11.22 -9.00
CA TRP A 214 8.01 -10.93 -10.23
C TRP A 214 6.51 -11.27 -10.17
N ASP A 215 6.13 -12.28 -9.39
CA ASP A 215 4.73 -12.68 -9.27
C ASP A 215 3.88 -11.62 -8.55
N TYR A 216 4.48 -10.86 -7.64
CA TYR A 216 3.74 -10.06 -6.67
C TYR A 216 4.08 -8.57 -6.68
N GLY A 217 5.35 -8.23 -6.87
CA GLY A 217 5.85 -6.86 -6.76
C GLY A 217 6.48 -6.34 -8.02
N THR A 218 6.90 -5.07 -7.95
CA THR A 218 7.53 -4.32 -9.06
C THR A 218 9.04 -4.12 -8.85
N GLY A 219 9.58 -4.66 -7.76
CA GLY A 219 10.99 -4.52 -7.39
C GLY A 219 11.26 -3.37 -6.43
N ALA A 220 12.55 -2.97 -6.36
CA ALA A 220 13.03 -1.90 -5.48
C ALA A 220 12.94 -0.53 -6.11
#